data_7538ff63d4d42207388a7ae1e89eb81e
#
_entry.id   7538ff63d4d42207388a7ae1e89eb81e
#
_cell.length_a   1.000
_cell.length_b   1.000
_cell.length_c   1.000
_cell.angle_alpha   90.00
_cell.angle_beta   90.00
_cell.angle_gamma   90.00
#
_symmetry.space_group_name_H-M   'P 1'
#
loop_
_entity.id
_entity.type
_entity.pdbx_description
1 polymer ?
#
loop_
_entity_poly.entity_id
_entity_poly.type
_entity_poly.pdbx_seq_one_letter_code
_entity_poly.pdbx_strand_id
1 'polypeptide(L)'
;MNTGDIMIIKKATAADLDRCLEIYKNAREYMRQNGNPDQWGTEYPYEHLIVEDIAIGRLYVVDCDGSIEGVFLMESGPDDTYLEIEGEWLNEEPYYVIHRIASSGKVKGVVNAAVDFALQNTKNVRIDTHEKNLTMQKVLEKIGFKHCGTIYVFAPWEGRSPRMAYHLAK
;
A
#
# COMPACT_ATOMS: atom_id res chain seq x y z
N MET A 1 -27.35 8.96 -1.08
CA MET A 1 -26.49 10.09 -0.75
C MET A 1 -25.43 9.65 0.23
N ASN A 2 -24.25 9.73 -0.17
CA ASN A 2 -23.17 9.31 0.71
C ASN A 2 -22.71 10.49 1.51
N THR A 3 -23.23 10.61 2.70
CA THR A 3 -22.43 11.15 3.78
C THR A 3 -21.21 10.27 3.83
N GLY A 4 -20.03 10.80 3.52
CA GLY A 4 -18.81 10.01 3.40
C GLY A 4 -18.71 9.04 4.57
N ASP A 5 -18.54 7.77 4.23
CA ASP A 5 -18.34 6.73 5.23
C ASP A 5 -17.19 7.16 6.14
N ILE A 6 -17.43 7.14 7.45
CA ILE A 6 -16.38 7.46 8.41
C ILE A 6 -15.39 6.33 8.39
N MET A 7 -14.16 6.62 7.95
CA MET A 7 -13.05 5.67 7.94
C MET A 7 -12.18 5.89 9.17
N ILE A 8 -12.07 4.85 9.98
CA ILE A 8 -11.20 4.84 11.16
C ILE A 8 -10.04 3.90 10.87
N ILE A 9 -8.82 4.39 11.04
CA ILE A 9 -7.62 3.57 10.88
C ILE A 9 -7.12 3.15 12.27
N LYS A 10 -6.88 1.85 12.41
CA LYS A 10 -6.37 1.26 13.64
C LYS A 10 -5.41 0.12 13.33
N LYS A 11 -4.55 -0.21 14.29
CA LYS A 11 -3.68 -1.37 14.14
C LYS A 11 -4.50 -2.64 14.03
N ALA A 12 -4.12 -3.50 13.09
CA ALA A 12 -4.71 -4.82 12.95
C ALA A 12 -4.37 -5.68 14.17
N THR A 13 -5.31 -6.52 14.57
CA THR A 13 -5.11 -7.52 15.62
C THR A 13 -5.22 -8.93 15.04
N ALA A 14 -4.86 -9.93 15.83
CA ALA A 14 -4.99 -11.33 15.41
C ALA A 14 -6.43 -11.69 15.01
N ALA A 15 -7.43 -11.06 15.60
CA ALA A 15 -8.84 -11.26 15.24
C ALA A 15 -9.19 -10.74 13.84
N ASP A 16 -8.37 -9.85 13.27
CA ASP A 16 -8.59 -9.26 11.95
C ASP A 16 -7.92 -10.07 10.82
N LEU A 17 -7.13 -11.10 11.15
CA LEU A 17 -6.31 -11.83 10.19
C LEU A 17 -7.12 -12.38 9.01
N ASP A 18 -8.18 -13.12 9.30
CA ASP A 18 -8.98 -13.77 8.25
C ASP A 18 -9.59 -12.72 7.30
N ARG A 19 -10.06 -11.62 7.84
CA ARG A 19 -10.60 -10.53 7.02
C ARG A 19 -9.53 -9.86 6.17
N CYS A 20 -8.35 -9.63 6.73
CA CYS A 20 -7.21 -9.10 5.98
C CYS A 20 -6.82 -10.03 4.82
N LEU A 21 -6.73 -11.32 5.07
CA LEU A 21 -6.40 -12.31 4.03
C LEU A 21 -7.45 -12.35 2.91
N GLU A 22 -8.73 -12.24 3.26
CA GLU A 22 -9.82 -12.16 2.29
C GLU A 22 -9.68 -10.91 1.40
N ILE A 23 -9.41 -9.75 2.01
CA ILE A 23 -9.20 -8.50 1.26
C ILE A 23 -8.01 -8.62 0.31
N TYR A 24 -6.89 -9.19 0.77
CA TYR A 24 -5.72 -9.42 -0.08
C TYR A 24 -6.02 -10.37 -1.24
N LYS A 25 -6.75 -11.45 -0.99
CA LYS A 25 -7.15 -12.39 -2.03
C LYS A 25 -7.99 -11.70 -3.11
N ASN A 26 -8.97 -10.91 -2.69
CA ASN A 26 -9.83 -10.17 -3.62
C ASN A 26 -9.04 -9.11 -4.40
N ALA A 27 -8.08 -8.46 -3.75
CA ALA A 27 -7.21 -7.49 -4.42
C ALA A 27 -6.31 -8.14 -5.46
N ARG A 28 -5.73 -9.32 -5.18
CA ARG A 28 -4.95 -10.08 -6.19
C ARG A 28 -5.80 -10.43 -7.40
N GLU A 29 -7.01 -10.89 -7.18
CA GLU A 29 -7.94 -11.23 -8.26
C GLU A 29 -8.29 -10.00 -9.10
N TYR A 30 -8.54 -8.86 -8.45
CA TYR A 30 -8.75 -7.59 -9.13
C TYR A 30 -7.54 -7.20 -10.00
N MET A 31 -6.33 -7.31 -9.44
CA MET A 31 -5.10 -7.03 -10.20
C MET A 31 -5.00 -7.91 -11.43
N ARG A 32 -5.23 -9.21 -11.28
CA ARG A 32 -5.18 -10.16 -12.39
C ARG A 32 -6.17 -9.82 -13.48
N GLN A 33 -7.41 -9.51 -13.11
CA GLN A 33 -8.49 -9.18 -14.06
C GLN A 33 -8.27 -7.82 -14.75
N ASN A 34 -7.48 -6.94 -14.16
CA ASN A 34 -7.23 -5.60 -14.68
C ASN A 34 -5.82 -5.43 -15.28
N GLY A 35 -5.22 -6.52 -15.75
CA GLY A 35 -3.97 -6.48 -16.51
C GLY A 35 -2.71 -6.33 -15.68
N ASN A 36 -2.78 -6.58 -14.35
CA ASN A 36 -1.64 -6.49 -13.44
C ASN A 36 -1.43 -7.80 -12.66
N PRO A 37 -1.13 -8.92 -13.34
CA PRO A 37 -0.97 -10.22 -12.67
C PRO A 37 0.37 -10.37 -11.96
N ASP A 38 1.35 -9.54 -12.29
CA ASP A 38 2.75 -9.76 -11.90
C ASP A 38 3.17 -9.04 -10.62
N GLN A 39 2.41 -8.05 -10.16
CA GLN A 39 2.79 -7.29 -8.96
C GLN A 39 2.81 -8.19 -7.71
N TRP A 40 1.75 -8.96 -7.49
CA TRP A 40 1.63 -9.87 -6.36
C TRP A 40 1.60 -11.36 -6.73
N GLY A 41 1.60 -11.69 -8.01
CA GLY A 41 1.50 -13.07 -8.45
C GLY A 41 0.19 -13.71 -8.01
N THR A 42 0.24 -14.95 -7.54
CA THR A 42 -0.94 -15.74 -7.18
C THR A 42 -1.19 -15.86 -5.67
N GLU A 43 -0.17 -15.58 -4.84
CA GLU A 43 -0.24 -15.87 -3.41
C GLU A 43 0.23 -14.74 -2.50
N TYR A 44 1.04 -13.81 -3.02
CA TYR A 44 1.54 -12.71 -2.21
C TYR A 44 0.44 -11.66 -1.94
N PRO A 45 0.37 -11.04 -0.75
CA PRO A 45 1.23 -11.29 0.41
C PRO A 45 0.88 -12.59 1.13
N TYR A 46 1.92 -13.33 1.53
CA TYR A 46 1.76 -14.62 2.22
C TYR A 46 1.20 -14.43 3.63
N GLU A 47 0.42 -15.40 4.08
CA GLU A 47 -0.18 -15.37 5.42
C GLU A 47 0.86 -15.13 6.51
N HIS A 48 2.01 -15.79 6.47
CA HIS A 48 3.05 -15.63 7.51
C HIS A 48 3.59 -14.19 7.57
N LEU A 49 3.64 -13.48 6.44
CA LEU A 49 4.03 -12.06 6.41
C LEU A 49 2.98 -11.18 7.11
N ILE A 50 1.71 -11.49 6.91
CA ILE A 50 0.63 -10.73 7.53
C ILE A 50 0.57 -10.98 9.03
N VAL A 51 0.76 -12.23 9.45
CA VAL A 51 0.89 -12.57 10.87
C VAL A 51 2.04 -11.81 11.52
N GLU A 52 3.19 -11.78 10.86
CA GLU A 52 4.36 -11.02 11.33
C GLU A 52 4.07 -9.51 11.41
N ASP A 53 3.47 -8.95 10.37
CA ASP A 53 3.13 -7.52 10.33
C ASP A 53 2.18 -7.13 11.47
N ILE A 54 1.23 -7.99 11.80
CA ILE A 54 0.32 -7.82 12.95
C ILE A 54 1.12 -7.87 14.26
N ALA A 55 1.96 -8.88 14.42
CA ALA A 55 2.75 -9.09 15.64
C ALA A 55 3.70 -7.93 15.95
N ILE A 56 4.33 -7.37 14.90
CA ILE A 56 5.22 -6.20 15.00
C ILE A 56 4.43 -4.91 15.23
N GLY A 57 3.14 -4.88 14.88
CA GLY A 57 2.30 -3.70 15.05
C GLY A 57 2.44 -2.68 13.92
N ARG A 58 2.75 -3.12 12.71
CA ARG A 58 2.87 -2.26 11.52
C ARG A 58 1.78 -2.47 10.48
N LEU A 59 0.88 -3.43 10.68
CA LEU A 59 -0.30 -3.60 9.83
C LEU A 59 -1.46 -2.80 10.39
N TYR A 60 -2.13 -2.06 9.51
CA TYR A 60 -3.28 -1.22 9.83
C TYR A 60 -4.49 -1.64 9.02
N VAL A 61 -5.67 -1.49 9.61
CA VAL A 61 -6.94 -1.73 8.94
C VAL A 61 -7.75 -0.44 8.85
N VAL A 62 -8.52 -0.34 7.79
CA VAL A 62 -9.46 0.76 7.56
C VAL A 62 -10.85 0.23 7.90
N ASP A 63 -11.38 0.70 9.01
CA ASP A 63 -12.70 0.35 9.51
C ASP A 63 -13.72 1.37 9.02
N CYS A 64 -14.73 0.88 8.32
CA CYS A 64 -15.83 1.67 7.81
C CYS A 64 -17.12 1.20 8.51
N ASP A 65 -17.56 1.97 9.50
CA ASP A 65 -18.80 1.67 10.24
C ASP A 65 -18.85 0.25 10.84
N GLY A 66 -17.72 -0.22 11.40
CA GLY A 66 -17.62 -1.54 12.02
C GLY A 66 -17.22 -2.67 11.07
N SER A 67 -17.00 -2.38 9.79
CA SER A 67 -16.52 -3.34 8.78
C SER A 67 -15.15 -2.95 8.27
N ILE A 68 -14.21 -3.89 8.26
CA ILE A 68 -12.88 -3.66 7.71
C ILE A 68 -12.97 -3.74 6.18
N GLU A 69 -12.63 -2.62 5.53
CA GLU A 69 -12.71 -2.45 4.08
C GLU A 69 -11.36 -2.12 3.44
N GLY A 70 -10.31 -2.03 4.22
CA GLY A 70 -8.95 -1.79 3.72
C GLY A 70 -7.90 -2.32 4.69
N VAL A 71 -6.70 -2.58 4.16
CA VAL A 71 -5.55 -3.05 4.92
C VAL A 71 -4.27 -2.50 4.29
N PHE A 72 -3.31 -2.13 5.10
CA PHE A 72 -2.01 -1.66 4.63
C PHE A 72 -0.93 -1.80 5.70
N LEU A 73 0.30 -1.95 5.25
CA LEU A 73 1.48 -1.82 6.11
C LEU A 73 1.95 -0.37 6.09
N MET A 74 2.31 0.16 7.24
CA MET A 74 2.94 1.47 7.34
C MET A 74 4.05 1.44 8.38
N GLU A 75 5.20 1.98 8.03
CA GLU A 75 6.33 2.13 8.95
C GLU A 75 7.21 3.31 8.55
N SER A 76 8.02 3.77 9.50
CA SER A 76 9.02 4.80 9.20
C SER A 76 10.18 4.20 8.40
N GLY A 77 10.72 4.97 7.46
CA GLY A 77 11.95 4.61 6.76
C GLY A 77 13.19 4.70 7.68
N PRO A 78 14.37 4.38 7.14
CA PRO A 78 14.62 4.07 5.73
C PRO A 78 14.12 2.67 5.32
N ASP A 79 13.74 2.54 4.05
CA ASP A 79 13.37 1.27 3.44
C ASP A 79 14.52 0.85 2.51
N ASP A 80 15.03 -0.37 2.69
CA ASP A 80 16.19 -0.85 1.94
C ASP A 80 15.95 -0.86 0.43
N THR A 81 14.71 -1.13 0.00
CA THR A 81 14.38 -1.14 -1.44
C THR A 81 14.36 0.26 -2.05
N TYR A 82 14.36 1.31 -1.22
CA TYR A 82 14.31 2.71 -1.66
C TYR A 82 15.69 3.40 -1.57
N LEU A 83 16.73 2.71 -1.11
CA LEU A 83 18.07 3.28 -1.00
C LEU A 83 18.71 3.54 -2.36
N GLU A 84 18.40 2.69 -3.34
CA GLU A 84 18.83 2.87 -4.73
C GLU A 84 17.63 3.15 -5.60
N ILE A 85 17.68 4.24 -6.36
CA ILE A 85 16.63 4.64 -7.29
C ILE A 85 17.26 5.07 -8.62
N GLU A 86 16.71 4.61 -9.72
CA GLU A 86 16.97 5.17 -11.05
C GLU A 86 16.06 6.39 -11.20
N GLY A 87 16.58 7.54 -10.86
CA GLY A 87 15.85 8.79 -10.72
C GLY A 87 16.24 9.50 -9.45
N GLU A 88 15.37 10.34 -8.93
CA GLU A 88 15.63 11.11 -7.70
C GLU A 88 14.35 11.24 -6.88
N TRP A 89 14.46 10.96 -5.58
CA TRP A 89 13.42 11.33 -4.63
C TRP A 89 13.29 12.86 -4.52
N LEU A 90 12.12 13.35 -4.09
CA LEU A 90 11.88 14.79 -3.97
C LEU A 90 12.81 15.46 -2.95
N ASN A 91 13.20 14.73 -1.91
CA ASN A 91 14.14 15.16 -0.87
C ASN A 91 14.70 13.94 -0.14
N GLU A 92 15.65 14.18 0.75
CA GLU A 92 16.27 13.16 1.60
C GLU A 92 15.81 13.25 3.07
N GLU A 93 14.69 13.92 3.31
CA GLU A 93 14.10 14.02 4.63
C GLU A 93 13.54 12.68 5.12
N PRO A 94 13.36 12.49 6.43
CA PRO A 94 12.68 11.31 6.95
C PRO A 94 11.30 11.12 6.32
N TYR A 95 10.95 9.88 6.05
CA TYR A 95 9.71 9.53 5.36
C TYR A 95 9.05 8.30 5.98
N TYR A 96 7.77 8.14 5.72
CA TYR A 96 7.05 6.90 5.98
C TYR A 96 6.81 6.16 4.67
N VAL A 97 6.74 4.84 4.75
CA VAL A 97 6.40 3.97 3.63
C VAL A 97 5.05 3.33 3.87
N ILE A 98 4.31 3.14 2.79
CA ILE A 98 3.08 2.35 2.79
C ILE A 98 3.28 1.21 1.80
N HIS A 99 3.11 -0.01 2.27
CA HIS A 99 3.21 -1.23 1.47
C HIS A 99 1.96 -2.09 1.63
N ARG A 100 1.78 -3.04 0.74
CA ARG A 100 0.72 -4.05 0.82
C ARG A 100 -0.65 -3.42 1.08
N ILE A 101 -0.95 -2.32 0.38
CA ILE A 101 -2.25 -1.68 0.51
C ILE A 101 -3.27 -2.39 -0.36
N ALA A 102 -4.42 -2.71 0.21
CA ALA A 102 -5.52 -3.35 -0.47
C ALA A 102 -6.86 -2.81 0.03
N SER A 103 -7.82 -2.73 -0.89
CA SER A 103 -9.20 -2.36 -0.61
C SER A 103 -10.12 -3.55 -0.90
N SER A 104 -11.21 -3.64 -0.16
CA SER A 104 -12.28 -4.60 -0.44
C SER A 104 -12.99 -4.35 -1.77
N GLY A 105 -12.87 -3.13 -2.30
CA GLY A 105 -13.62 -2.67 -3.47
C GLY A 105 -15.01 -2.14 -3.16
N LYS A 106 -15.47 -2.25 -1.91
CA LYS A 106 -16.81 -1.79 -1.50
C LYS A 106 -16.87 -0.32 -1.14
N VAL A 107 -15.72 0.28 -0.80
CA VAL A 107 -15.61 1.69 -0.44
C VAL A 107 -14.55 2.36 -1.29
N LYS A 108 -14.66 3.68 -1.45
CA LYS A 108 -13.67 4.50 -2.14
C LYS A 108 -12.81 5.23 -1.12
N GLY A 109 -11.57 5.55 -1.51
CA GLY A 109 -10.73 6.42 -0.70
C GLY A 109 -9.84 5.72 0.33
N VAL A 110 -9.66 4.40 0.23
CA VAL A 110 -8.77 3.66 1.15
C VAL A 110 -7.34 4.17 1.06
N VAL A 111 -6.80 4.40 -0.13
CA VAL A 111 -5.44 4.92 -0.30
C VAL A 111 -5.32 6.33 0.26
N ASN A 112 -6.31 7.20 -0.01
CA ASN A 112 -6.36 8.54 0.56
C ASN A 112 -6.33 8.50 2.08
N ALA A 113 -7.14 7.64 2.69
CA ALA A 113 -7.20 7.50 4.14
C ALA A 113 -5.87 7.03 4.74
N ALA A 114 -5.20 6.08 4.11
CA ALA A 114 -3.89 5.59 4.53
C ALA A 114 -2.82 6.70 4.45
N VAL A 115 -2.81 7.45 3.36
CA VAL A 115 -1.87 8.56 3.16
C VAL A 115 -2.12 9.68 4.18
N ASP A 116 -3.37 10.07 4.40
CA ASP A 116 -3.72 11.08 5.39
C ASP A 116 -3.31 10.65 6.79
N PHE A 117 -3.48 9.38 7.10
CA PHE A 117 -3.02 8.82 8.38
C PHE A 117 -1.50 8.90 8.54
N ALA A 118 -0.75 8.54 7.52
CA ALA A 118 0.71 8.66 7.52
C ALA A 118 1.15 10.12 7.72
N LEU A 119 0.49 11.06 7.05
CA LEU A 119 0.81 12.49 7.13
C LEU A 119 0.57 13.12 8.50
N GLN A 120 -0.08 12.42 9.43
CA GLN A 120 -0.17 12.86 10.83
C GLN A 120 1.18 12.78 11.55
N ASN A 121 2.11 11.96 11.05
CA ASN A 121 3.41 11.69 11.68
C ASN A 121 4.61 12.07 10.81
N THR A 122 4.40 12.46 9.57
CA THR A 122 5.47 12.78 8.64
C THR A 122 5.02 13.82 7.62
N LYS A 123 5.97 14.47 6.98
CA LYS A 123 5.72 15.33 5.82
C LYS A 123 6.01 14.60 4.50
N ASN A 124 6.58 13.40 4.57
CA ASN A 124 7.05 12.67 3.40
C ASN A 124 6.53 11.24 3.42
N VAL A 125 5.86 10.84 2.34
CA VAL A 125 5.39 9.47 2.13
C VAL A 125 5.94 8.95 0.82
N ARG A 126 6.53 7.76 0.83
CA ARG A 126 7.01 7.07 -0.37
C ARG A 126 6.22 5.78 -0.57
N ILE A 127 5.81 5.55 -1.80
CA ILE A 127 5.04 4.36 -2.22
C ILE A 127 5.60 3.90 -3.56
N ASP A 128 5.59 2.62 -3.80
CA ASP A 128 5.89 2.05 -5.12
C ASP A 128 4.72 1.21 -5.63
N THR A 129 4.66 1.04 -6.95
CA THR A 129 3.66 0.18 -7.60
C THR A 129 4.20 -0.37 -8.91
N HIS A 130 3.60 -1.46 -9.39
CA HIS A 130 3.96 -2.06 -10.67
C HIS A 130 3.52 -1.17 -11.84
N GLU A 131 4.31 -1.17 -12.92
CA GLU A 131 3.99 -0.41 -14.14
C GLU A 131 2.64 -0.78 -14.76
N LYS A 132 2.17 -1.98 -14.52
CA LYS A 132 0.85 -2.46 -14.99
C LYS A 132 -0.30 -2.09 -14.06
N ASN A 133 -0.01 -1.53 -12.90
CA ASN A 133 -1.05 -1.11 -11.95
C ASN A 133 -1.54 0.31 -12.26
N LEU A 134 -2.30 0.46 -13.33
CA LEU A 134 -2.79 1.76 -13.78
C LEU A 134 -3.74 2.40 -12.76
N THR A 135 -4.52 1.59 -12.05
CA THR A 135 -5.44 2.07 -11.01
C THR A 135 -4.67 2.78 -9.91
N MET A 136 -3.62 2.17 -9.36
CA MET A 136 -2.83 2.77 -8.30
C MET A 136 -2.08 4.01 -8.78
N GLN A 137 -1.50 3.97 -9.97
CA GLN A 137 -0.82 5.14 -10.54
C GLN A 137 -1.73 6.36 -10.58
N LYS A 138 -2.96 6.18 -11.08
CA LYS A 138 -3.94 7.28 -11.15
C LYS A 138 -4.32 7.81 -9.77
N VAL A 139 -4.52 6.91 -8.81
CA VAL A 139 -4.85 7.31 -7.43
C VAL A 139 -3.71 8.10 -6.81
N LEU A 140 -2.47 7.63 -6.93
CA LEU A 140 -1.30 8.32 -6.38
C LEU A 140 -1.11 9.71 -7.00
N GLU A 141 -1.22 9.81 -8.32
CA GLU A 141 -1.12 11.10 -9.02
C GLU A 141 -2.22 12.07 -8.58
N LYS A 142 -3.44 11.59 -8.42
CA LYS A 142 -4.58 12.41 -7.97
C LYS A 142 -4.39 12.92 -6.53
N ILE A 143 -3.78 12.14 -5.66
CA ILE A 143 -3.44 12.56 -4.28
C ILE A 143 -2.35 13.63 -4.29
N GLY A 144 -1.48 13.64 -5.28
CA GLY A 144 -0.41 14.61 -5.43
C GLY A 144 1.00 14.01 -5.36
N PHE A 145 1.12 12.69 -5.38
CA PHE A 145 2.43 12.03 -5.49
C PHE A 145 3.08 12.37 -6.81
N LYS A 146 4.41 12.48 -6.78
CA LYS A 146 5.24 12.65 -7.97
C LYS A 146 5.94 11.33 -8.29
N HIS A 147 5.93 10.95 -9.55
CA HIS A 147 6.72 9.84 -10.04
C HIS A 147 8.20 10.26 -10.04
N CYS A 148 9.02 9.56 -9.29
CA CYS A 148 10.41 9.92 -9.05
C CYS A 148 11.42 9.08 -9.83
N GLY A 149 11.00 7.92 -10.30
CA GLY A 149 11.89 7.00 -11.02
C GLY A 149 11.51 5.55 -10.77
N THR A 150 12.51 4.68 -10.88
CA THR A 150 12.33 3.23 -10.76
C THR A 150 13.17 2.69 -9.62
N ILE A 151 12.54 1.90 -8.76
CA ILE A 151 13.22 1.04 -7.77
C ILE A 151 13.05 -0.42 -8.18
N TYR A 152 13.80 -1.31 -7.57
CA TYR A 152 13.74 -2.73 -7.87
C TYR A 152 13.44 -3.54 -6.62
N VAL A 153 12.53 -4.49 -6.77
CA VAL A 153 12.22 -5.47 -5.73
C VAL A 153 12.50 -6.87 -6.27
N PHE A 154 12.65 -7.85 -5.41
CA PHE A 154 12.71 -9.23 -5.83
C PHE A 154 11.35 -9.89 -5.61
N ALA A 155 10.78 -10.41 -6.69
CA ALA A 155 9.54 -11.18 -6.66
C ALA A 155 9.86 -12.61 -7.11
N PRO A 156 9.56 -13.65 -6.30
CA PRO A 156 9.92 -15.03 -6.65
C PRO A 156 9.38 -15.52 -8.00
N TRP A 157 8.23 -14.99 -8.42
CA TRP A 157 7.58 -15.34 -9.69
C TRP A 157 8.06 -14.50 -10.90
N GLU A 158 8.80 -13.42 -10.65
CA GLU A 158 9.20 -12.46 -11.69
C GLU A 158 10.70 -12.16 -11.66
N GLY A 159 11.38 -12.46 -10.55
CA GLY A 159 12.79 -12.13 -10.33
C GLY A 159 12.98 -10.68 -9.92
N ARG A 160 14.06 -10.06 -10.38
CA ARG A 160 14.32 -8.63 -10.16
C ARG A 160 13.29 -7.83 -10.93
N SER A 161 12.40 -7.20 -10.21
CA SER A 161 11.22 -6.56 -10.78
C SER A 161 11.24 -5.05 -10.57
N PRO A 162 11.10 -4.27 -11.66
CA PRO A 162 11.01 -2.81 -11.54
C PRO A 162 9.68 -2.39 -10.94
N ARG A 163 9.74 -1.34 -10.13
CA ARG A 163 8.56 -0.68 -9.57
C ARG A 163 8.67 0.82 -9.80
N MET A 164 7.56 1.44 -10.09
CA MET A 164 7.45 2.89 -10.19
C MET A 164 7.47 3.49 -8.80
N ALA A 165 8.41 4.38 -8.54
CA ALA A 165 8.60 5.01 -7.24
C ALA A 165 7.90 6.36 -7.18
N TYR A 166 7.09 6.57 -6.15
CA TYR A 166 6.30 7.78 -5.95
C TYR A 166 6.62 8.40 -4.60
N HIS A 167 6.63 9.73 -4.55
CA HIS A 167 6.92 10.50 -3.35
C HIS A 167 5.90 11.65 -3.20
N LEU A 168 5.36 11.79 -2.00
CA LEU A 168 4.53 12.93 -1.61
C LEU A 168 5.27 13.70 -0.52
N ALA A 169 5.53 14.98 -0.77
CA ALA A 169 6.14 15.90 0.19
C ALA A 169 5.17 17.04 0.48
N LYS A 170 4.94 17.34 1.76
CA LYS A 170 4.06 18.43 2.23
C LYS A 170 4.84 19.56 2.88
#